data_5d006e212de354dd58edfdc29515abcc
#
_entry.id   5d006e212de354dd58edfdc29515abcc
#
_cell.length_a   1.000
_cell.length_b   1.000
_cell.length_c   1.000
_cell.angle_alpha   90.00
_cell.angle_beta   90.00
_cell.angle_gamma   90.00
#
_symmetry.space_group_name_H-M   'P 1'
#
loop_
_entity.id
_entity.type
_entity.pdbx_description
1 polymer ?
#
loop_
_entity_poly.entity_id
_entity_poly.type
_entity_poly.pdbx_seq_one_letter_code
_entity_poly.pdbx_strand_id
1 'polypeptide(L)'
;GDLRRFALEHLDLSGYDLIISSESGPAKGIIPPPHATHVCYCHSPMRYIWDHYHFYRSSAGFLQRAAMPIIAPLLRSWDVNTSTRVDRFVANSRHVAARIGKYYRRSATVIYPPVSVGDFAPSDTTEDFYLCAGQAVGYKRVDLAVQAFTRMGRNLVIIGEGPEIRRLKAMAGPTVQFL
;
A
#
# COMPACT_ATOMS: atom_id res chain seq x y z
N GLY A 1 -14.71 4.64 3.36
CA GLY A 1 -13.62 3.95 4.12
C GLY A 1 -13.97 3.64 5.57
N ASP A 2 -14.78 4.47 6.22
CA ASP A 2 -15.01 4.38 7.67
C ASP A 2 -15.94 3.23 8.10
N LEU A 3 -16.89 2.84 7.26
CA LEU A 3 -17.80 1.73 7.53
C LEU A 3 -17.08 0.37 7.64
N ARG A 4 -15.97 0.17 6.94
CA ARG A 4 -15.20 -1.09 7.00
C ARG A 4 -14.61 -1.37 8.38
N ARG A 5 -14.24 -0.32 9.14
CA ARG A 5 -13.71 -0.46 10.51
C ARG A 5 -14.76 -1.05 11.44
N PHE A 6 -15.95 -0.48 11.42
CA PHE A 6 -17.07 -0.96 12.23
C PHE A 6 -17.46 -2.40 11.86
N ALA A 7 -17.54 -2.72 10.57
CA ALA A 7 -17.86 -4.07 10.14
C ALA A 7 -16.85 -5.13 10.66
N LEU A 8 -15.55 -4.79 10.71
CA LEU A 8 -14.51 -5.71 11.20
C LEU A 8 -14.58 -5.94 12.71
N GLU A 9 -14.92 -4.92 13.49
CA GLU A 9 -15.09 -5.06 14.95
C GLU A 9 -16.35 -5.87 15.34
N HIS A 10 -17.29 -6.06 14.41
CA HIS A 10 -18.52 -6.83 14.63
C HIS A 10 -18.45 -8.28 14.10
N LEU A 11 -17.27 -8.71 13.62
CA LEU A 11 -17.10 -10.11 13.22
C LEU A 11 -17.15 -11.02 14.45
N ASP A 12 -18.00 -12.05 14.38
CA ASP A 12 -17.97 -13.11 15.38
C ASP A 12 -16.80 -14.05 15.11
N LEU A 13 -15.82 -14.00 16.01
CA LEU A 13 -14.58 -14.80 15.94
C LEU A 13 -14.50 -15.81 17.09
N SER A 14 -15.60 -16.04 17.83
CA SER A 14 -15.64 -16.86 19.04
C SER A 14 -15.21 -18.33 18.84
N GLY A 15 -15.37 -18.85 17.63
CA GLY A 15 -15.00 -20.24 17.27
C GLY A 15 -13.55 -20.44 16.81
N TYR A 16 -12.67 -19.43 16.93
CA TYR A 16 -11.31 -19.51 16.41
C TYR A 16 -10.26 -19.31 17.49
N ASP A 17 -9.26 -20.19 17.55
CA ASP A 17 -8.09 -20.10 18.44
C ASP A 17 -6.93 -19.32 17.81
N LEU A 18 -6.89 -19.23 16.47
CA LEU A 18 -5.90 -18.49 15.70
C LEU A 18 -6.58 -17.59 14.69
N ILE A 19 -6.24 -16.31 14.73
CA ILE A 19 -6.73 -15.31 13.81
C ILE A 19 -5.54 -14.69 13.09
N ILE A 20 -5.58 -14.68 11.75
CA ILE A 20 -4.54 -14.08 10.93
C ILE A 20 -5.16 -12.91 10.14
N SER A 21 -4.71 -11.69 10.42
CA SER A 21 -5.07 -10.52 9.62
C SER A 21 -3.93 -10.15 8.66
N SER A 22 -4.27 -9.94 7.38
CA SER A 22 -3.33 -9.48 6.35
C SER A 22 -3.76 -8.09 5.90
N GLU A 23 -2.92 -7.06 6.14
CA GLU A 23 -3.41 -5.70 6.04
C GLU A 23 -2.40 -4.60 5.65
N SER A 24 -2.99 -3.53 5.10
CA SER A 24 -2.40 -2.18 5.06
C SER A 24 -3.42 -1.13 5.55
N GLY A 25 -4.38 -1.53 6.38
CA GLY A 25 -5.53 -0.72 6.76
C GLY A 25 -6.18 -1.18 8.08
N PRO A 26 -7.50 -1.45 8.10
CA PRO A 26 -8.25 -1.64 9.33
C PRO A 26 -8.31 -3.09 9.86
N ALA A 27 -7.77 -4.10 9.14
CA ALA A 27 -8.02 -5.50 9.48
C ALA A 27 -7.49 -5.93 10.86
N LYS A 28 -6.41 -5.30 11.36
CA LYS A 28 -5.93 -5.54 12.73
C LYS A 28 -6.87 -5.07 13.83
N GLY A 29 -7.89 -4.27 13.45
CA GLY A 29 -8.89 -3.74 14.38
C GLY A 29 -9.98 -4.73 14.79
N ILE A 30 -9.94 -5.98 14.34
CA ILE A 30 -10.81 -7.05 14.82
C ILE A 30 -10.69 -7.21 16.33
N ILE A 31 -11.72 -7.78 16.95
CA ILE A 31 -11.73 -8.09 18.39
C ILE A 31 -11.57 -9.60 18.54
N PRO A 32 -10.35 -10.10 18.85
CA PRO A 32 -10.13 -11.52 19.06
C PRO A 32 -10.76 -11.99 20.38
N PRO A 33 -11.24 -13.24 20.46
CA PRO A 33 -11.62 -13.85 21.72
C PRO A 33 -10.41 -13.93 22.70
N PRO A 34 -10.64 -13.95 24.02
CA PRO A 34 -9.56 -13.93 25.03
C PRO A 34 -8.54 -15.07 24.91
N HIS A 35 -8.96 -16.21 24.37
CA HIS A 35 -8.12 -17.41 24.19
C HIS A 35 -7.40 -17.45 22.85
N ALA A 36 -7.84 -16.64 21.87
CA ALA A 36 -7.30 -16.69 20.52
C ALA A 36 -6.00 -15.88 20.39
N THR A 37 -5.07 -16.41 19.61
CA THR A 37 -3.87 -15.69 19.21
C THR A 37 -4.13 -14.90 17.94
N HIS A 38 -3.89 -13.59 17.95
CA HIS A 38 -3.99 -12.71 16.77
C HIS A 38 -2.62 -12.40 16.18
N VAL A 39 -2.37 -12.90 14.98
CA VAL A 39 -1.18 -12.60 14.19
C VAL A 39 -1.54 -11.64 13.06
N CYS A 40 -0.87 -10.49 13.00
CA CYS A 40 -1.08 -9.52 11.94
C CYS A 40 0.10 -9.51 10.95
N TYR A 41 -0.14 -9.95 9.71
CA TYR A 41 0.78 -9.75 8.60
C TYR A 41 0.57 -8.33 8.04
N CYS A 42 1.43 -7.43 8.47
CA CYS A 42 1.31 -6.02 8.16
C CYS A 42 2.10 -5.67 6.88
N HIS A 43 1.39 -5.26 5.83
CA HIS A 43 2.01 -4.74 4.61
C HIS A 43 2.52 -3.32 4.81
N SER A 44 1.85 -2.51 5.61
CA SER A 44 2.28 -1.19 6.05
C SER A 44 1.28 -0.60 7.07
N PRO A 45 1.70 0.10 8.13
CA PRO A 45 0.82 1.04 8.82
C PRO A 45 0.16 2.01 7.85
N MET A 46 -1.04 2.48 8.15
CA MET A 46 -1.88 3.28 7.23
C MET A 46 -1.15 4.52 6.71
N ARG A 47 -0.62 4.46 5.47
CA ARG A 47 0.23 5.52 4.90
C ARG A 47 -0.48 6.86 4.77
N TYR A 48 -1.78 6.85 4.44
CA TYR A 48 -2.57 8.06 4.21
C TYR A 48 -2.85 8.89 5.46
N ILE A 49 -2.69 8.33 6.67
CA ILE A 49 -2.82 9.08 7.92
C ILE A 49 -1.47 9.39 8.57
N TRP A 50 -0.41 8.64 8.23
CA TRP A 50 0.94 8.82 8.76
C TRP A 50 1.84 9.60 7.80
N ASP A 51 2.77 8.93 7.16
CA ASP A 51 3.86 9.54 6.36
C ASP A 51 3.42 10.17 5.03
N HIS A 52 2.34 9.68 4.42
CA HIS A 52 1.81 10.22 3.16
C HIS A 52 0.61 11.16 3.34
N TYR A 53 0.31 11.59 4.57
CA TYR A 53 -0.83 12.44 4.87
C TYR A 53 -0.89 13.71 3.99
N HIS A 54 0.22 14.44 3.90
CA HIS A 54 0.26 15.68 3.13
C HIS A 54 0.06 15.45 1.64
N PHE A 55 0.65 14.37 1.09
CA PHE A 55 0.44 13.98 -0.31
C PHE A 55 -1.04 13.67 -0.59
N TYR A 56 -1.67 12.83 0.21
CA TYR A 56 -3.08 12.49 0.01
C TYR A 56 -3.99 13.70 0.20
N ARG A 57 -3.68 14.57 1.17
CA ARG A 57 -4.44 15.80 1.38
C ARG A 57 -4.34 16.77 0.21
N SER A 58 -3.17 16.94 -0.39
CA SER A 58 -2.98 17.83 -1.56
C SER A 58 -3.70 17.32 -2.81
N SER A 59 -3.84 16.00 -2.94
CA SER A 59 -4.51 15.35 -4.08
C SER A 59 -6.02 15.14 -3.86
N ALA A 60 -6.53 15.47 -2.68
CA ALA A 60 -7.94 15.25 -2.32
C ALA A 60 -8.84 16.39 -2.82
N GLY A 61 -10.10 16.06 -3.12
CA GLY A 61 -11.14 17.04 -3.41
C GLY A 61 -11.44 17.94 -2.19
N PHE A 62 -12.10 19.08 -2.42
CA PHE A 62 -12.31 20.14 -1.44
C PHE A 62 -12.90 19.64 -0.11
N LEU A 63 -14.01 18.89 -0.15
CA LEU A 63 -14.65 18.35 1.07
C LEU A 63 -13.75 17.42 1.85
N GLN A 64 -13.06 16.51 1.16
CA GLN A 64 -12.14 15.57 1.78
C GLN A 64 -10.93 16.30 2.37
N ARG A 65 -10.39 17.28 1.65
CA ARG A 65 -9.26 18.10 2.11
C ARG A 65 -9.59 18.90 3.38
N ALA A 66 -10.83 19.39 3.50
CA ALA A 66 -11.31 20.12 4.68
C ALA A 66 -11.55 19.17 5.87
N ALA A 67 -12.05 17.95 5.63
CA ALA A 67 -12.34 16.98 6.68
C ALA A 67 -11.08 16.27 7.22
N MET A 68 -10.04 16.09 6.40
CA MET A 68 -8.83 15.34 6.78
C MET A 68 -8.15 15.82 8.09
N PRO A 69 -8.01 17.13 8.39
CA PRO A 69 -7.38 17.58 9.63
C PRO A 69 -8.12 17.13 10.89
N ILE A 70 -9.43 16.95 10.80
CA ILE A 70 -10.27 16.50 11.92
C ILE A 70 -10.27 14.96 12.00
N ILE A 71 -10.41 14.29 10.87
CA ILE A 71 -10.55 12.84 10.81
C ILE A 71 -9.20 12.12 11.03
N ALA A 72 -8.10 12.64 10.50
CA ALA A 72 -6.82 11.96 10.58
C ALA A 72 -6.29 11.75 12.01
N PRO A 73 -6.41 12.70 12.96
CA PRO A 73 -6.04 12.45 14.36
C PRO A 73 -6.86 11.34 15.01
N LEU A 74 -8.19 11.30 14.76
CA LEU A 74 -9.06 10.22 15.26
C LEU A 74 -8.67 8.87 14.68
N LEU A 75 -8.35 8.83 13.37
CA LEU A 75 -7.86 7.62 12.73
C LEU A 75 -6.51 7.17 13.27
N ARG A 76 -5.59 8.08 13.56
CA ARG A 76 -4.29 7.73 14.17
C ARG A 76 -4.47 7.14 15.57
N SER A 77 -5.34 7.75 16.39
CA SER A 77 -5.66 7.22 17.71
C SER A 77 -6.24 5.81 17.61
N TRP A 78 -7.22 5.61 16.76
CA TRP A 78 -7.81 4.29 16.51
C TRP A 78 -6.77 3.28 16.00
N ASP A 79 -5.91 3.68 15.05
CA ASP A 79 -4.88 2.84 14.44
C ASP A 79 -3.84 2.35 15.47
N VAL A 80 -3.43 3.24 16.38
CA VAL A 80 -2.54 2.89 17.49
C VAL A 80 -3.25 2.00 18.51
N ASN A 81 -4.46 2.37 18.94
CA ASN A 81 -5.20 1.60 19.94
C ASN A 81 -5.49 0.18 19.46
N THR A 82 -5.90 -0.01 18.20
CA THR A 82 -6.15 -1.34 17.67
C THR A 82 -4.89 -2.20 17.51
N SER A 83 -3.72 -1.59 17.44
CA SER A 83 -2.45 -2.33 17.41
C SER A 83 -2.18 -3.10 18.69
N THR A 84 -2.81 -2.76 19.82
CA THR A 84 -2.71 -3.49 21.08
C THR A 84 -3.46 -4.82 21.07
N ARG A 85 -4.43 -4.98 20.15
CA ARG A 85 -5.21 -6.23 19.99
C ARG A 85 -4.43 -7.31 19.24
N VAL A 86 -3.25 -6.99 18.73
CA VAL A 86 -2.39 -7.90 17.98
C VAL A 86 -1.37 -8.51 18.93
N ASP A 87 -1.32 -9.83 19.02
CA ASP A 87 -0.31 -10.53 19.83
C ASP A 87 1.05 -10.55 19.14
N ARG A 88 1.06 -10.82 17.82
CA ARG A 88 2.29 -10.90 17.04
C ARG A 88 2.16 -10.12 15.72
N PHE A 89 3.10 -9.19 15.49
CA PHE A 89 3.25 -8.56 14.20
C PHE A 89 4.26 -9.29 13.33
N VAL A 90 3.88 -9.54 12.09
CA VAL A 90 4.76 -9.96 11.00
C VAL A 90 4.80 -8.84 9.98
N ALA A 91 5.98 -8.37 9.63
CA ALA A 91 6.19 -7.32 8.65
C ALA A 91 6.69 -7.91 7.33
N ASN A 92 6.17 -7.43 6.21
CA ASN A 92 6.62 -7.86 4.87
C ASN A 92 8.03 -7.38 4.49
N SER A 93 8.64 -6.51 5.30
CA SER A 93 9.99 -5.97 5.05
C SER A 93 10.57 -5.34 6.32
N ARG A 94 11.91 -5.17 6.35
CA ARG A 94 12.59 -4.40 7.41
C ARG A 94 12.09 -2.97 7.51
N HIS A 95 11.76 -2.34 6.37
CA HIS A 95 11.18 -1.01 6.34
C HIS A 95 9.82 -0.96 7.07
N VAL A 96 8.93 -1.92 6.82
CA VAL A 96 7.63 -2.01 7.50
C VAL A 96 7.80 -2.35 8.98
N ALA A 97 8.74 -3.23 9.36
CA ALA A 97 9.05 -3.50 10.76
C ALA A 97 9.49 -2.23 11.50
N ALA A 98 10.35 -1.41 10.90
CA ALA A 98 10.74 -0.10 11.46
C ALA A 98 9.54 0.84 11.63
N ARG A 99 8.58 0.85 10.69
CA ARG A 99 7.35 1.66 10.78
C ARG A 99 6.42 1.17 11.89
N ILE A 100 6.26 -0.15 12.06
CA ILE A 100 5.51 -0.74 13.19
C ILE A 100 6.15 -0.28 14.51
N GLY A 101 7.47 -0.37 14.64
CA GLY A 101 8.21 0.16 15.80
C GLY A 101 8.00 1.65 16.03
N LYS A 102 7.99 2.45 14.95
CA LYS A 102 7.81 3.90 15.03
C LYS A 102 6.40 4.32 15.47
N TYR A 103 5.37 3.75 14.84
CA TYR A 103 3.98 4.21 15.02
C TYR A 103 3.24 3.46 16.13
N TYR A 104 3.46 2.15 16.25
CA TYR A 104 2.75 1.30 17.23
C TYR A 104 3.58 0.98 18.47
N ARG A 105 4.90 1.29 18.48
CA ARG A 105 5.82 0.92 19.55
C ARG A 105 5.85 -0.59 19.81
N ARG A 106 5.66 -1.39 18.75
CA ARG A 106 5.65 -2.85 18.77
C ARG A 106 6.81 -3.40 17.96
N SER A 107 7.32 -4.56 18.35
CA SER A 107 8.26 -5.34 17.54
C SER A 107 7.51 -6.13 16.46
N ALA A 108 8.20 -6.48 15.39
CA ALA A 108 7.67 -7.31 14.32
C ALA A 108 8.74 -8.27 13.80
N THR A 109 8.34 -9.52 13.54
CA THR A 109 9.17 -10.48 12.78
C THR A 109 9.08 -10.15 11.30
N VAL A 110 10.21 -10.19 10.59
CA VAL A 110 10.22 -9.92 9.13
C VAL A 110 10.08 -11.24 8.40
N ILE A 111 8.99 -11.37 7.62
CA ILE A 111 8.78 -12.47 6.68
C ILE A 111 8.45 -11.84 5.33
N TYR A 112 9.36 -11.96 4.36
CA TYR A 112 9.18 -11.40 3.03
C TYR A 112 8.05 -12.10 2.28
N PRO A 113 7.28 -11.38 1.42
CA PRO A 113 6.26 -12.02 0.58
C PRO A 113 6.89 -13.07 -0.31
N PRO A 114 6.26 -14.24 -0.47
CA PRO A 114 6.72 -15.24 -1.41
C PRO A 114 6.55 -14.75 -2.85
N VAL A 115 7.45 -15.18 -3.73
CA VAL A 115 7.38 -14.96 -5.18
C VAL A 115 7.48 -16.30 -5.87
N SER A 116 6.57 -16.57 -6.81
CA SER A 116 6.58 -17.78 -7.64
C SER A 116 7.68 -17.68 -8.70
N VAL A 117 8.94 -17.77 -8.27
CA VAL A 117 10.09 -17.59 -9.17
C VAL A 117 10.13 -18.62 -10.30
N GLY A 118 9.50 -19.81 -10.12
CA GLY A 118 9.39 -20.83 -11.14
C GLY A 118 8.50 -20.44 -12.34
N ASP A 119 7.66 -19.40 -12.20
CA ASP A 119 6.81 -18.91 -13.29
C ASP A 119 7.58 -17.97 -14.24
N PHE A 120 8.84 -17.65 -13.91
CA PHE A 120 9.67 -16.73 -14.68
C PHE A 120 10.91 -17.47 -15.20
N ALA A 121 11.04 -17.54 -16.52
CA ALA A 121 12.25 -17.99 -17.17
C ALA A 121 13.07 -16.78 -17.66
N PRO A 122 14.38 -16.72 -17.38
CA PRO A 122 15.25 -15.74 -18.01
C PRO A 122 15.21 -15.90 -19.54
N SER A 123 15.21 -14.79 -20.26
CA SER A 123 15.33 -14.77 -21.71
C SER A 123 16.76 -14.45 -22.11
N ASP A 124 17.33 -15.22 -23.03
CA ASP A 124 18.65 -14.94 -23.61
C ASP A 124 18.59 -13.84 -24.68
N THR A 125 17.38 -13.44 -25.08
CA THR A 125 17.16 -12.35 -26.04
C THR A 125 16.68 -11.10 -25.33
N THR A 126 17.23 -9.95 -25.72
CA THR A 126 16.82 -8.63 -25.27
C THR A 126 16.24 -7.85 -26.44
N GLU A 127 15.17 -7.10 -26.17
CA GLU A 127 14.58 -6.19 -27.14
C GLU A 127 15.03 -4.75 -26.86
N ASP A 128 14.97 -3.89 -27.86
CA ASP A 128 15.41 -2.49 -27.75
C ASP A 128 14.33 -1.59 -27.19
N PHE A 129 13.85 -1.92 -25.99
CA PHE A 129 12.96 -1.03 -25.22
C PHE A 129 13.20 -1.15 -23.71
N TYR A 130 12.81 -0.12 -22.99
CA TYR A 130 12.72 -0.13 -21.54
C TYR A 130 11.31 -0.41 -21.09
N LEU A 131 11.14 -1.13 -19.99
CA LEU A 131 9.83 -1.51 -19.46
C LEU A 131 9.54 -0.78 -18.15
N CYS A 132 8.33 -0.19 -18.06
CA CYS A 132 7.75 0.32 -16.83
C CYS A 132 6.42 -0.39 -16.58
N ALA A 133 6.38 -1.30 -15.61
CA ALA A 133 5.18 -2.07 -15.29
C ALA A 133 4.60 -1.69 -13.93
N GLY A 134 3.27 -1.53 -13.86
CA GLY A 134 2.54 -1.30 -12.61
C GLY A 134 1.42 -0.28 -12.71
N GLN A 135 0.68 -0.09 -11.61
CA GLN A 135 -0.42 0.87 -11.59
C GLN A 135 0.08 2.31 -11.81
N ALA A 136 -0.56 3.03 -12.72
CA ALA A 136 -0.29 4.43 -13.01
C ALA A 136 -1.01 5.35 -12.00
N VAL A 137 -0.42 5.45 -10.80
CA VAL A 137 -0.89 6.29 -9.69
C VAL A 137 0.16 7.35 -9.36
N GLY A 138 -0.27 8.53 -8.93
CA GLY A 138 0.59 9.70 -8.77
C GLY A 138 1.83 9.49 -7.91
N TYR A 139 1.75 8.71 -6.82
CA TYR A 139 2.90 8.47 -5.95
C TYR A 139 3.98 7.57 -6.56
N LYS A 140 3.69 6.80 -7.62
CA LYS A 140 4.67 5.96 -8.33
C LYS A 140 5.49 6.74 -9.35
N ARG A 141 5.13 7.99 -9.62
CA ARG A 141 5.88 8.93 -10.45
C ARG A 141 6.25 8.38 -11.83
N VAL A 142 5.33 7.64 -12.47
CA VAL A 142 5.49 7.18 -13.86
C VAL A 142 5.68 8.35 -14.83
N ASP A 143 5.19 9.53 -14.47
CA ASP A 143 5.39 10.78 -15.19
C ASP A 143 6.88 11.12 -15.43
N LEU A 144 7.76 10.81 -14.48
CA LEU A 144 9.20 11.03 -14.63
C LEU A 144 9.79 10.13 -15.72
N ALA A 145 9.38 8.86 -15.77
CA ALA A 145 9.81 7.95 -16.83
C ALA A 145 9.34 8.45 -18.20
N VAL A 146 8.06 8.79 -18.33
CA VAL A 146 7.50 9.33 -19.59
C VAL A 146 8.28 10.56 -20.05
N GLN A 147 8.51 11.55 -19.18
CA GLN A 147 9.26 12.76 -19.51
C GLN A 147 10.71 12.47 -19.93
N ALA A 148 11.39 11.61 -19.16
CA ALA A 148 12.79 11.28 -19.44
C ALA A 148 12.94 10.59 -20.81
N PHE A 149 12.12 9.56 -21.06
CA PHE A 149 12.20 8.79 -22.31
C PHE A 149 11.74 9.59 -23.54
N THR A 150 10.74 10.46 -23.37
CA THR A 150 10.35 11.42 -24.43
C THR A 150 11.52 12.33 -24.78
N ARG A 151 12.27 12.86 -23.79
CA ARG A 151 13.42 13.72 -24.03
C ARG A 151 14.61 12.98 -24.65
N MET A 152 14.84 11.75 -24.23
CA MET A 152 15.93 10.92 -24.75
C MET A 152 15.67 10.34 -26.14
N GLY A 153 14.39 10.31 -26.58
CA GLY A 153 14.00 9.65 -27.82
C GLY A 153 14.22 8.13 -27.81
N ARG A 154 14.21 7.50 -26.62
CA ARG A 154 14.39 6.06 -26.45
C ARG A 154 13.04 5.36 -26.27
N ASN A 155 12.97 4.11 -26.69
CA ASN A 155 11.77 3.30 -26.60
C ASN A 155 11.43 2.97 -25.13
N LEU A 156 10.21 3.29 -24.71
CA LEU A 156 9.65 2.96 -23.41
C LEU A 156 8.29 2.29 -23.60
N VAL A 157 8.12 1.11 -23.02
CA VAL A 157 6.83 0.41 -22.95
C VAL A 157 6.29 0.54 -21.53
N ILE A 158 5.05 1.02 -21.40
CA ILE A 158 4.35 1.16 -20.13
C ILE A 158 3.20 0.16 -20.09
N ILE A 159 3.24 -0.74 -19.09
CA ILE A 159 2.20 -1.75 -18.85
C ILE A 159 1.49 -1.43 -17.55
N GLY A 160 0.16 -1.29 -17.61
CA GLY A 160 -0.68 -1.12 -16.45
C GLY A 160 -1.74 -0.04 -16.61
N GLU A 161 -2.65 -0.02 -15.64
CA GLU A 161 -3.79 0.87 -15.60
C GLU A 161 -3.72 1.84 -14.41
N GLY A 162 -4.56 2.86 -14.43
CA GLY A 162 -4.68 3.80 -13.32
C GLY A 162 -5.19 5.17 -13.72
N PRO A 163 -5.53 6.01 -12.73
CA PRO A 163 -6.12 7.33 -12.98
C PRO A 163 -5.20 8.29 -13.76
N GLU A 164 -3.88 8.06 -13.72
CA GLU A 164 -2.91 8.92 -14.40
C GLU A 164 -2.73 8.61 -15.89
N ILE A 165 -3.22 7.46 -16.41
CA ILE A 165 -2.95 7.00 -17.79
C ILE A 165 -3.31 8.06 -18.83
N ARG A 166 -4.47 8.72 -18.70
CA ARG A 166 -4.89 9.76 -19.66
C ARG A 166 -3.88 10.92 -19.71
N ARG A 167 -3.43 11.37 -18.54
CA ARG A 167 -2.45 12.45 -18.42
C ARG A 167 -1.09 12.02 -18.97
N LEU A 168 -0.65 10.79 -18.67
CA LEU A 168 0.61 10.25 -19.15
C LEU A 168 0.64 10.11 -20.66
N LYS A 169 -0.44 9.61 -21.28
CA LYS A 169 -0.57 9.52 -22.74
C LYS A 169 -0.52 10.90 -23.42
N ALA A 170 -1.12 11.94 -22.81
CA ALA A 170 -1.12 13.29 -23.34
C ALA A 170 0.26 13.97 -23.34
N MET A 171 1.19 13.53 -22.48
CA MET A 171 2.54 14.09 -22.38
C MET A 171 3.63 13.21 -23.01
N ALA A 172 3.27 12.05 -23.50
CA ALA A 172 4.19 11.07 -24.07
C ALA A 172 4.62 11.46 -25.49
N GLY A 173 5.92 11.32 -25.76
CA GLY A 173 6.46 11.41 -27.11
C GLY A 173 6.25 10.12 -27.92
N PRO A 174 6.61 10.11 -29.21
CA PRO A 174 6.31 9.02 -30.14
C PRO A 174 7.00 7.68 -29.78
N THR A 175 8.05 7.71 -28.98
CA THR A 175 8.80 6.53 -28.55
C THR A 175 8.26 5.88 -27.28
N VAL A 176 7.21 6.44 -26.66
CA VAL A 176 6.58 5.91 -25.45
C VAL A 176 5.26 5.22 -25.81
N GLN A 177 5.20 3.93 -25.57
CA GLN A 177 4.03 3.09 -25.85
C GLN A 177 3.33 2.68 -24.56
N PHE A 178 2.00 2.55 -24.63
CA PHE A 178 1.15 2.10 -23.53
C PHE A 178 0.38 0.85 -23.97
N LEU A 179 0.54 -0.24 -23.24
CA LEU A 179 -0.14 -1.53 -23.44
C LEU A 179 -1.22 -1.73 -22.38
#